data_a2087b662d979caefacfe53f7f26ba50
#
_entry.id   a2087b662d979caefacfe53f7f26ba50
#
_cell.length_a   1.000
_cell.length_b   1.000
_cell.length_c   1.000
_cell.angle_alpha   90.00
_cell.angle_beta   90.00
_cell.angle_gamma   90.00
#
_symmetry.space_group_name_H-M   'P 1'
#
loop_
_entity.id
_entity.type
_entity.pdbx_description
1 polymer ?
#
loop_
_entity_poly.entity_id
_entity_poly.type
_entity_poly.pdbx_seq_one_letter_code
_entity_poly.pdbx_strand_id
1 'polypeptide(L)'
;MVASGSPASWKSNAAGAYNAETGKYIVFDSGGWVCASQGIIKYYMDPRNFMNEVGIFQFLTHAYDAETQTAAGLRTLLSGTFMDSYLADEPSATYTSVLMEAGARANVNPYVLASMILVEQGSSGRGKSISGSVSGYEGYYNYFNVGAYRSGSMDAVERGLWYASQDGSYSRPWNSIRKAIEGGAEFYSENYVQSSKNTLYFKKWNVMNGISQVAQGQYMTNVQGAESEAAALRNGYASVLDTSMTFLIPVYDNLPSKAAALPADGDDEIVEATEPEKPDTPDKPDEEAANQAKIQKYKDGLAKTEVINLKAEAGREKVKLTWKKSASGYAVDTYQIWRSVKKSSGYAKIFTSSNPKSCYYINTKGLSPNTTYWYKVRGVRTVCGKTLYTPFTKIKVKTQG
;
A
#
# COMPACT_ATOMS: atom_id res chain seq x y z
N MET A 1 15.13 -6.34 -1.00
CA MET A 1 16.61 -6.24 -0.90
C MET A 1 17.07 -6.56 0.53
N VAL A 2 18.34 -6.91 0.70
CA VAL A 2 19.02 -7.07 2.00
C VAL A 2 20.25 -6.18 2.04
N ALA A 3 20.76 -5.84 3.24
CA ALA A 3 22.01 -5.11 3.35
C ALA A 3 23.19 -5.96 2.82
N SER A 4 24.20 -5.33 2.23
CA SER A 4 25.40 -6.04 1.71
C SER A 4 26.15 -6.84 2.78
N GLY A 5 26.06 -6.43 4.04
CA GLY A 5 26.61 -7.15 5.21
C GLY A 5 25.78 -8.34 5.70
N SER A 6 24.59 -8.60 5.11
CA SER A 6 23.76 -9.76 5.48
C SER A 6 24.47 -11.09 5.16
N PRO A 7 24.06 -12.23 5.76
CA PRO A 7 24.57 -13.55 5.45
C PRO A 7 24.56 -13.86 3.93
N ALA A 8 25.43 -14.70 3.45
CA ALA A 8 25.51 -15.06 2.02
C ALA A 8 24.21 -15.69 1.55
N SER A 9 23.62 -16.58 2.35
CA SER A 9 22.34 -17.25 2.10
C SER A 9 21.12 -16.29 1.92
N TRP A 10 21.24 -15.06 2.40
CA TRP A 10 20.20 -14.05 2.23
C TRP A 10 20.33 -13.27 0.92
N LYS A 11 21.43 -13.38 0.23
CA LYS A 11 21.77 -12.63 -0.98
C LYS A 11 21.57 -13.49 -2.22
N SER A 12 21.08 -12.89 -3.29
CA SER A 12 20.79 -13.60 -4.54
C SER A 12 22.05 -13.75 -5.37
N ASN A 13 22.34 -15.00 -5.77
CA ASN A 13 23.41 -15.35 -6.71
C ASN A 13 22.93 -15.32 -8.19
N ALA A 14 21.69 -14.88 -8.44
CA ALA A 14 21.13 -14.83 -9.79
C ALA A 14 21.88 -13.86 -10.70
N ALA A 15 21.82 -14.11 -12.02
CA ALA A 15 22.35 -13.20 -13.02
C ALA A 15 21.76 -11.79 -12.85
N GLY A 16 22.62 -10.77 -12.89
CA GLY A 16 22.23 -9.38 -12.63
C GLY A 16 22.15 -8.98 -11.14
N ALA A 17 22.29 -9.91 -10.20
CA ALA A 17 22.40 -9.65 -8.77
C ALA A 17 23.81 -9.91 -8.23
N TYR A 18 24.50 -10.84 -8.84
CA TYR A 18 25.86 -11.28 -8.47
C TYR A 18 26.75 -11.34 -9.71
N ASN A 19 27.98 -10.87 -9.58
CA ASN A 19 29.01 -10.96 -10.60
C ASN A 19 29.94 -12.14 -10.26
N ALA A 20 29.79 -13.25 -10.98
CA ALA A 20 30.56 -14.48 -10.75
C ALA A 20 32.07 -14.32 -11.05
N GLU A 21 32.46 -13.40 -11.96
CA GLU A 21 33.87 -13.17 -12.29
C GLU A 21 34.61 -12.45 -11.18
N THR A 22 33.92 -11.52 -10.49
CA THR A 22 34.53 -10.72 -9.39
C THR A 22 34.20 -11.23 -8.01
N GLY A 23 33.27 -12.18 -7.88
CA GLY A 23 32.78 -12.69 -6.60
C GLY A 23 31.98 -11.63 -5.79
N LYS A 24 31.40 -10.63 -6.45
CA LYS A 24 30.76 -9.50 -5.77
C LYS A 24 29.27 -9.39 -6.08
N TYR A 25 28.49 -9.05 -5.05
CA TYR A 25 27.08 -8.69 -5.22
C TYR A 25 26.94 -7.30 -5.81
N ILE A 26 25.96 -7.12 -6.70
CA ILE A 26 25.66 -5.83 -7.31
C ILE A 26 24.89 -4.99 -6.32
N VAL A 27 25.42 -3.81 -6.00
CA VAL A 27 24.79 -2.84 -5.10
C VAL A 27 23.85 -1.94 -5.94
N PHE A 28 22.59 -1.85 -5.53
CA PHE A 28 21.53 -1.14 -6.27
C PHE A 28 21.28 0.28 -5.77
N ASP A 29 21.79 0.62 -4.60
CA ASP A 29 21.67 1.99 -4.06
C ASP A 29 22.87 2.38 -3.18
N SER A 30 22.97 3.67 -2.86
CA SER A 30 24.05 4.23 -2.05
C SER A 30 24.07 3.73 -0.58
N GLY A 31 23.02 3.06 -0.13
CA GLY A 31 22.92 2.45 1.20
C GLY A 31 23.54 1.04 1.30
N GLY A 32 24.13 0.55 0.21
CA GLY A 32 24.76 -0.77 0.20
C GLY A 32 23.75 -1.93 0.16
N TRP A 33 22.62 -1.76 -0.50
CA TRP A 33 21.57 -2.76 -0.63
C TRP A 33 21.78 -3.65 -1.85
N VAL A 34 21.64 -4.97 -1.65
CA VAL A 34 21.79 -6.01 -2.69
C VAL A 34 20.51 -6.82 -2.82
N CYS A 35 20.36 -7.56 -3.93
CA CYS A 35 19.18 -8.41 -4.12
C CYS A 35 19.09 -9.49 -3.04
N ALA A 36 17.88 -9.67 -2.51
CA ALA A 36 17.55 -10.76 -1.58
C ALA A 36 17.42 -12.10 -2.32
N SER A 37 17.85 -13.20 -1.70
CA SER A 37 17.61 -14.55 -2.20
C SER A 37 16.12 -14.92 -2.15
N GLN A 38 15.71 -15.92 -2.93
CA GLN A 38 14.34 -16.44 -2.87
C GLN A 38 14.02 -17.02 -1.48
N GLY A 39 14.99 -17.68 -0.85
CA GLY A 39 14.82 -18.29 0.46
C GLY A 39 14.44 -17.26 1.52
N ILE A 40 15.19 -16.15 1.58
CA ILE A 40 14.88 -15.10 2.56
C ILE A 40 13.57 -14.36 2.26
N ILE A 41 13.21 -14.19 0.97
CA ILE A 41 11.91 -13.63 0.59
C ILE A 41 10.79 -14.56 1.03
N LYS A 42 10.89 -15.86 0.77
CA LYS A 42 9.90 -16.86 1.22
C LYS A 42 9.73 -16.84 2.74
N TYR A 43 10.84 -16.77 3.49
CA TYR A 43 10.81 -16.67 4.95
C TYR A 43 10.01 -15.47 5.44
N TYR A 44 10.30 -14.26 4.92
CA TYR A 44 9.62 -13.03 5.34
C TYR A 44 8.21 -12.87 4.77
N MET A 45 7.88 -13.56 3.70
CA MET A 45 6.50 -13.61 3.17
C MET A 45 5.61 -14.63 3.88
N ASP A 46 6.19 -15.62 4.57
CA ASP A 46 5.40 -16.63 5.27
C ASP A 46 4.90 -16.08 6.61
N PRO A 47 3.60 -15.80 6.76
CA PRO A 47 3.08 -15.17 7.99
C PRO A 47 3.26 -16.05 9.22
N ARG A 48 3.38 -17.38 9.06
CA ARG A 48 3.56 -18.33 10.16
C ARG A 48 4.85 -18.14 10.93
N ASN A 49 5.88 -17.56 10.29
CA ASN A 49 7.16 -17.25 10.94
C ASN A 49 7.06 -16.11 11.96
N PHE A 50 5.96 -15.35 11.94
CA PHE A 50 5.80 -14.12 12.73
C PHE A 50 4.61 -14.19 13.70
N MET A 51 4.09 -15.40 13.98
CA MET A 51 3.04 -15.63 14.98
C MET A 51 3.63 -15.64 16.40
N ASN A 52 4.31 -14.58 16.79
CA ASN A 52 4.93 -14.38 18.09
C ASN A 52 4.62 -12.95 18.59
N GLU A 53 4.97 -12.67 19.85
CA GLU A 53 4.62 -11.41 20.54
C GLU A 53 5.08 -10.11 19.86
N VAL A 54 6.08 -10.17 19.01
CA VAL A 54 6.62 -9.00 18.28
C VAL A 54 6.18 -9.05 16.82
N GLY A 55 6.43 -10.16 16.15
CA GLY A 55 6.19 -10.32 14.72
C GLY A 55 4.72 -10.16 14.33
N ILE A 56 3.78 -10.50 15.23
CA ILE A 56 2.35 -10.37 14.98
C ILE A 56 1.92 -8.93 14.72
N PHE A 57 2.66 -7.95 15.24
CA PHE A 57 2.36 -6.53 15.03
C PHE A 57 2.49 -6.07 13.57
N GLN A 58 3.18 -6.82 12.70
CA GLN A 58 3.14 -6.53 11.27
C GLN A 58 1.76 -6.74 10.63
N PHE A 59 0.86 -7.46 11.30
CA PHE A 59 -0.51 -7.73 10.87
C PHE A 59 -1.56 -6.87 11.59
N LEU A 60 -1.15 -6.02 12.54
CA LEU A 60 -2.07 -5.10 13.21
C LEU A 60 -2.76 -4.20 12.19
N THR A 61 -4.10 -4.11 12.25
CA THR A 61 -4.85 -3.22 11.37
C THR A 61 -4.57 -1.76 11.67
N HIS A 62 -4.30 -1.00 10.63
CA HIS A 62 -4.13 0.45 10.72
C HIS A 62 -5.46 1.21 10.53
N ALA A 63 -6.57 0.51 10.35
CA ALA A 63 -7.89 1.13 10.28
C ALA A 63 -8.39 1.56 11.67
N TYR A 64 -9.21 2.61 11.70
CA TYR A 64 -9.87 3.08 12.92
C TYR A 64 -10.92 2.07 13.41
N ASP A 65 -10.94 1.88 14.71
CA ASP A 65 -11.93 1.07 15.42
C ASP A 65 -12.28 1.75 16.75
N ALA A 66 -13.48 2.30 16.85
CA ALA A 66 -13.94 3.03 18.03
C ALA A 66 -14.12 2.14 19.27
N GLU A 67 -14.30 0.83 19.10
CA GLU A 67 -14.53 -0.09 20.22
C GLU A 67 -13.24 -0.43 20.95
N THR A 68 -12.12 -0.47 20.24
CA THR A 68 -10.83 -0.91 20.78
C THR A 68 -9.84 0.24 21.00
N GLN A 69 -9.96 1.34 20.25
CA GLN A 69 -9.03 2.47 20.27
C GLN A 69 -9.59 3.63 21.08
N THR A 70 -9.24 3.67 22.36
CA THR A 70 -9.78 4.64 23.31
C THR A 70 -8.82 5.79 23.59
N ALA A 71 -9.36 6.97 23.98
CA ALA A 71 -8.52 8.10 24.39
C ALA A 71 -7.71 7.78 25.69
N ALA A 72 -8.20 6.90 26.54
CA ALA A 72 -7.48 6.48 27.74
C ALA A 72 -6.24 5.65 27.36
N GLY A 73 -6.40 4.67 26.47
CA GLY A 73 -5.28 3.86 25.96
C GLY A 73 -4.27 4.73 25.22
N LEU A 74 -4.73 5.68 24.37
CA LEU A 74 -3.84 6.59 23.67
C LEU A 74 -3.03 7.46 24.66
N ARG A 75 -3.65 8.02 25.73
CA ARG A 75 -2.91 8.74 26.77
C ARG A 75 -1.84 7.87 27.43
N THR A 76 -2.13 6.61 27.70
CA THR A 76 -1.16 5.68 28.26
C THR A 76 0.03 5.46 27.33
N LEU A 77 -0.23 5.30 26.02
CA LEU A 77 0.81 5.18 25.00
C LEU A 77 1.67 6.44 24.90
N LEU A 78 1.08 7.63 25.02
CA LEU A 78 1.77 8.90 24.91
C LEU A 78 2.55 9.31 26.18
N SER A 79 2.27 8.65 27.31
CA SER A 79 2.86 8.99 28.61
C SER A 79 4.39 9.02 28.58
N GLY A 80 4.96 10.11 29.10
CA GLY A 80 6.41 10.33 29.11
C GLY A 80 7.00 10.71 27.75
N THR A 81 6.18 10.94 26.72
CA THR A 81 6.62 11.47 25.42
C THR A 81 6.30 12.95 25.31
N PHE A 82 6.83 13.63 24.28
CA PHE A 82 6.49 15.03 24.01
C PHE A 82 4.98 15.25 23.70
N MET A 83 4.28 14.20 23.28
CA MET A 83 2.84 14.24 23.02
C MET A 83 1.98 14.01 24.27
N ASP A 84 2.57 13.79 25.44
CA ASP A 84 1.87 13.79 26.74
C ASP A 84 1.61 15.24 27.21
N SER A 85 1.05 16.06 26.32
CA SER A 85 0.92 17.50 26.54
C SER A 85 -0.20 18.14 25.69
N TYR A 86 -0.38 19.43 25.88
CA TYR A 86 -1.18 20.27 24.99
C TYR A 86 -0.36 20.65 23.75
N LEU A 87 -1.03 21.00 22.66
CA LEU A 87 -0.39 21.55 21.47
C LEU A 87 0.21 22.93 21.79
N ALA A 88 1.40 23.20 21.29
CA ALA A 88 2.08 24.47 21.57
C ALA A 88 1.38 25.68 20.93
N ASP A 89 0.73 25.49 19.79
CA ASP A 89 0.00 26.51 19.03
C ASP A 89 -1.52 26.52 19.30
N GLU A 90 -2.05 25.52 20.06
CA GLU A 90 -3.46 25.42 20.46
C GLU A 90 -3.55 24.89 21.90
N PRO A 91 -3.33 25.75 22.93
CA PRO A 91 -3.29 25.32 24.34
C PRO A 91 -4.59 24.73 24.91
N SER A 92 -5.69 24.79 24.18
CA SER A 92 -6.97 24.16 24.53
C SER A 92 -7.07 22.69 24.07
N ALA A 93 -6.18 22.23 23.19
CA ALA A 93 -6.18 20.88 22.63
C ALA A 93 -4.95 20.09 23.10
N THR A 94 -5.16 18.80 23.37
CA THR A 94 -4.08 17.84 23.65
C THR A 94 -3.73 17.04 22.39
N TYR A 95 -2.49 16.52 22.31
CA TYR A 95 -2.15 15.56 21.26
C TYR A 95 -3.11 14.36 21.24
N THR A 96 -3.53 13.88 22.40
CA THR A 96 -4.53 12.79 22.51
C THR A 96 -5.82 13.14 21.78
N SER A 97 -6.41 14.32 22.05
CA SER A 97 -7.67 14.72 21.41
C SER A 97 -7.53 14.86 19.90
N VAL A 98 -6.45 15.51 19.44
CA VAL A 98 -6.22 15.73 18.00
C VAL A 98 -5.95 14.42 17.26
N LEU A 99 -5.18 13.50 17.84
CA LEU A 99 -4.92 12.20 17.24
C LEU A 99 -6.17 11.33 17.16
N MET A 100 -7.01 11.32 18.20
CA MET A 100 -8.31 10.62 18.19
C MET A 100 -9.24 11.18 17.11
N GLU A 101 -9.37 12.51 17.03
CA GLU A 101 -10.19 13.18 16.02
C GLU A 101 -9.67 12.92 14.59
N ALA A 102 -8.36 13.05 14.38
CA ALA A 102 -7.71 12.80 13.09
C ALA A 102 -7.86 11.33 12.66
N GLY A 103 -7.66 10.40 13.59
CA GLY A 103 -7.82 8.98 13.36
C GLY A 103 -9.25 8.61 12.95
N ALA A 104 -10.23 9.06 13.72
CA ALA A 104 -11.64 8.81 13.42
C ALA A 104 -12.06 9.40 12.06
N ARG A 105 -11.66 10.65 11.77
CA ARG A 105 -11.98 11.32 10.52
C ARG A 105 -11.31 10.69 9.30
N ALA A 106 -10.05 10.31 9.42
CA ALA A 106 -9.29 9.72 8.33
C ALA A 106 -9.45 8.19 8.22
N ASN A 107 -10.20 7.55 9.13
CA ASN A 107 -10.30 6.10 9.25
C ASN A 107 -8.93 5.42 9.48
N VAL A 108 -8.08 6.01 10.35
CA VAL A 108 -6.76 5.48 10.70
C VAL A 108 -6.68 5.28 12.21
N ASN A 109 -6.12 4.17 12.64
CA ASN A 109 -5.86 3.86 14.05
C ASN A 109 -5.00 4.96 14.70
N PRO A 110 -5.50 5.70 15.71
CA PRO A 110 -4.77 6.80 16.34
C PRO A 110 -3.51 6.35 17.08
N TYR A 111 -3.45 5.09 17.53
CA TYR A 111 -2.25 4.54 18.16
C TYR A 111 -1.14 4.31 17.12
N VAL A 112 -1.52 3.89 15.91
CA VAL A 112 -0.59 3.80 14.76
C VAL A 112 -0.08 5.18 14.37
N LEU A 113 -0.95 6.19 14.27
CA LEU A 113 -0.54 7.57 13.99
C LEU A 113 0.45 8.08 15.04
N ALA A 114 0.16 7.89 16.32
CA ALA A 114 1.03 8.26 17.42
C ALA A 114 2.40 7.55 17.33
N SER A 115 2.39 6.24 17.12
CA SER A 115 3.62 5.45 16.99
C SER A 115 4.47 5.88 15.80
N MET A 116 3.85 6.19 14.66
CA MET A 116 4.56 6.73 13.49
C MET A 116 5.23 8.08 13.81
N ILE A 117 4.52 8.99 14.46
CA ILE A 117 5.09 10.28 14.87
C ILE A 117 6.27 10.07 15.82
N LEU A 118 6.16 9.15 16.79
CA LEU A 118 7.26 8.85 17.70
C LEU A 118 8.48 8.24 16.99
N VAL A 119 8.27 7.40 15.98
CA VAL A 119 9.36 6.86 15.15
C VAL A 119 10.05 7.97 14.36
N GLU A 120 9.28 8.85 13.73
CA GLU A 120 9.81 9.91 12.86
C GLU A 120 10.47 11.07 13.64
N GLN A 121 9.93 11.43 14.82
CA GLN A 121 10.31 12.63 15.57
C GLN A 121 11.05 12.32 16.88
N GLY A 122 11.09 11.05 17.28
CA GLY A 122 11.60 10.60 18.57
C GLY A 122 10.67 10.91 19.74
N SER A 123 10.86 10.22 20.86
CA SER A 123 10.01 10.40 22.06
C SER A 123 10.15 11.80 22.69
N SER A 124 11.26 12.49 22.47
CA SER A 124 11.47 13.87 22.95
C SER A 124 10.96 14.96 22.00
N GLY A 125 10.48 14.62 20.79
CA GLY A 125 9.94 15.58 19.83
C GLY A 125 10.94 16.62 19.32
N ARG A 126 12.21 16.24 19.16
CA ARG A 126 13.29 17.14 18.71
C ARG A 126 13.50 17.18 17.20
N GLY A 127 12.57 16.58 16.42
CA GLY A 127 12.59 16.62 14.97
C GLY A 127 12.47 18.05 14.44
N LYS A 128 13.35 18.45 13.53
CA LYS A 128 13.32 19.80 12.93
C LYS A 128 12.01 20.06 12.18
N SER A 129 11.45 19.03 11.54
CA SER A 129 10.20 19.12 10.75
C SER A 129 8.95 19.46 11.57
N ILE A 130 9.02 19.38 12.92
CA ILE A 130 7.92 19.72 13.83
C ILE A 130 8.23 20.92 14.72
N SER A 131 9.37 21.58 14.54
CA SER A 131 9.79 22.71 15.40
C SER A 131 9.02 24.00 15.10
N GLY A 132 8.49 24.17 13.89
CA GLY A 132 7.89 25.42 13.42
C GLY A 132 8.88 26.59 13.29
N SER A 133 10.21 26.32 13.38
CA SER A 133 11.25 27.36 13.41
C SER A 133 12.34 27.18 12.35
N VAL A 134 12.12 26.32 11.37
CA VAL A 134 13.07 26.13 10.26
C VAL A 134 13.05 27.35 9.36
N SER A 135 14.23 27.95 9.12
CA SER A 135 14.37 29.17 8.32
C SER A 135 13.75 29.03 6.93
N GLY A 136 12.88 29.97 6.55
CA GLY A 136 12.10 29.96 5.32
C GLY A 136 10.84 29.11 5.35
N TYR A 137 10.58 28.41 6.45
CA TYR A 137 9.39 27.58 6.67
C TYR A 137 8.86 27.75 8.09
N GLU A 138 9.01 28.92 8.68
CA GLU A 138 8.51 29.24 10.01
C GLU A 138 7.00 29.08 10.07
N GLY A 139 6.49 28.42 11.13
CA GLY A 139 5.08 28.13 11.31
C GLY A 139 4.50 26.99 10.47
N TYR A 140 5.35 26.25 9.74
CA TYR A 140 4.96 25.03 9.05
C TYR A 140 5.48 23.78 9.76
N TYR A 141 4.68 22.72 9.70
CA TYR A 141 4.94 21.47 10.43
C TYR A 141 4.76 20.26 9.52
N ASN A 142 5.55 19.20 9.74
CA ASN A 142 5.41 17.92 9.04
C ASN A 142 5.71 16.75 9.98
N TYR A 143 4.69 16.30 10.68
CA TYR A 143 4.79 15.28 11.73
C TYR A 143 5.15 13.89 11.22
N PHE A 144 4.78 13.58 9.98
CA PHE A 144 4.96 12.26 9.35
C PHE A 144 6.04 12.24 8.27
N ASN A 145 6.83 13.30 8.16
CA ASN A 145 7.87 13.45 7.13
C ASN A 145 7.37 13.16 5.69
N VAL A 146 6.11 13.48 5.39
CA VAL A 146 5.54 13.31 4.05
C VAL A 146 6.30 14.14 3.03
N GLY A 147 6.76 13.49 1.96
CA GLY A 147 7.53 14.17 0.92
C GLY A 147 8.93 14.62 1.35
N ALA A 148 9.43 14.15 2.49
CA ALA A 148 10.75 14.45 3.02
C ALA A 148 11.83 13.56 2.39
N TYR A 149 12.41 14.04 1.30
CA TYR A 149 13.55 13.42 0.62
C TYR A 149 14.44 14.50 0.01
N ARG A 150 15.71 14.20 -0.22
CA ARG A 150 16.63 15.17 -0.86
C ARG A 150 16.20 15.46 -2.30
N SER A 151 16.04 16.72 -2.65
CA SER A 151 15.64 17.16 -3.99
C SER A 151 16.31 18.48 -4.37
N GLY A 152 17.18 18.44 -5.36
CA GLY A 152 17.97 19.60 -5.75
C GLY A 152 18.86 20.10 -4.62
N SER A 153 18.73 21.38 -4.25
CA SER A 153 19.44 22.00 -3.13
C SER A 153 18.79 21.74 -1.77
N MET A 154 17.52 21.27 -1.74
CA MET A 154 16.79 21.03 -0.49
C MET A 154 17.23 19.72 0.16
N ASP A 155 17.50 19.76 1.45
CA ASP A 155 17.61 18.53 2.26
C ASP A 155 16.20 17.91 2.48
N ALA A 156 16.16 16.77 3.19
CA ALA A 156 14.89 16.05 3.41
C ALA A 156 13.91 16.87 4.27
N VAL A 157 14.38 17.59 5.27
CA VAL A 157 13.54 18.41 6.15
C VAL A 157 12.98 19.61 5.39
N GLU A 158 13.85 20.35 4.68
CA GLU A 158 13.45 21.48 3.85
C GLU A 158 12.41 21.04 2.79
N ARG A 159 12.65 19.93 2.11
CA ARG A 159 11.71 19.41 1.09
C ARG A 159 10.37 19.00 1.68
N GLY A 160 10.37 18.37 2.87
CA GLY A 160 9.15 18.00 3.59
C GLY A 160 8.37 19.23 4.07
N LEU A 161 9.03 20.28 4.53
CA LEU A 161 8.40 21.53 4.94
C LEU A 161 7.95 22.37 3.72
N TRP A 162 8.70 22.35 2.63
CA TRP A 162 8.23 22.91 1.36
C TRP A 162 6.92 22.21 0.92
N TYR A 163 6.84 20.89 0.99
CA TYR A 163 5.60 20.16 0.70
C TYR A 163 4.45 20.60 1.63
N ALA A 164 4.72 20.73 2.91
CA ALA A 164 3.75 21.16 3.91
C ALA A 164 3.23 22.59 3.70
N SER A 165 4.07 23.46 3.13
CA SER A 165 3.73 24.89 2.91
C SER A 165 2.89 25.14 1.64
N GLN A 166 2.83 24.17 0.71
CA GLN A 166 2.09 24.34 -0.54
C GLN A 166 0.60 24.13 -0.34
N ASP A 167 -0.25 24.89 -1.03
CA ASP A 167 -1.67 24.58 -1.15
C ASP A 167 -1.88 23.23 -1.86
N GLY A 168 -2.88 22.47 -1.42
CA GLY A 168 -3.21 21.21 -2.11
C GLY A 168 -3.98 20.20 -1.27
N SER A 169 -3.89 18.93 -1.66
CA SER A 169 -4.52 17.80 -0.97
C SER A 169 -4.06 17.69 0.48
N TYR A 170 -4.83 16.94 1.28
CA TYR A 170 -4.49 16.64 2.68
C TYR A 170 -4.47 17.87 3.57
N SER A 171 -5.47 18.75 3.38
CA SER A 171 -5.66 19.95 4.20
C SER A 171 -4.44 20.88 4.26
N ARG A 172 -3.53 20.83 3.24
CA ARG A 172 -2.41 21.75 3.15
C ARG A 172 -2.86 23.18 2.78
N PRO A 173 -2.15 24.23 3.23
CA PRO A 173 -0.85 24.20 3.94
C PRO A 173 -0.98 23.79 5.42
N TRP A 174 0.05 23.06 5.90
CA TRP A 174 0.12 22.59 7.29
C TRP A 174 0.78 23.65 8.19
N ASN A 175 0.08 24.75 8.36
CA ASN A 175 0.52 25.92 9.11
C ASN A 175 0.03 25.93 10.58
N SER A 176 -0.33 24.76 11.11
CA SER A 176 -0.55 24.48 12.52
C SER A 176 -0.26 23.01 12.82
N ILE A 177 0.01 22.70 14.09
CA ILE A 177 0.24 21.32 14.55
C ILE A 177 -0.97 20.44 14.22
N ARG A 178 -2.18 20.91 14.53
CA ARG A 178 -3.43 20.20 14.22
C ARG A 178 -3.53 19.86 12.73
N LYS A 179 -3.37 20.85 11.85
CA LYS A 179 -3.45 20.61 10.40
C LYS A 179 -2.39 19.62 9.89
N ALA A 180 -1.19 19.65 10.45
CA ALA A 180 -0.14 18.73 10.07
C ALA A 180 -0.45 17.29 10.50
N ILE A 181 -1.05 17.09 11.68
CA ILE A 181 -1.49 15.77 12.16
C ILE A 181 -2.68 15.27 11.34
N GLU A 182 -3.70 16.10 11.14
CA GLU A 182 -4.91 15.75 10.38
C GLU A 182 -4.58 15.45 8.92
N GLY A 183 -3.82 16.32 8.26
CA GLY A 183 -3.44 16.14 6.86
C GLY A 183 -2.48 14.96 6.65
N GLY A 184 -1.60 14.70 7.59
CA GLY A 184 -0.75 13.49 7.58
C GLY A 184 -1.58 12.21 7.74
N ALA A 185 -2.60 12.22 8.60
CA ALA A 185 -3.55 11.11 8.73
C ALA A 185 -4.37 10.88 7.45
N GLU A 186 -4.84 11.95 6.79
CA GLU A 186 -5.53 11.88 5.49
C GLU A 186 -4.62 11.28 4.41
N PHE A 187 -3.36 11.73 4.34
CA PHE A 187 -2.35 11.17 3.43
C PHE A 187 -2.15 9.68 3.67
N TYR A 188 -1.98 9.28 4.93
CA TYR A 188 -1.76 7.87 5.29
C TYR A 188 -2.99 7.00 4.96
N SER A 189 -4.18 7.51 5.24
CA SER A 189 -5.44 6.84 4.91
C SER A 189 -5.55 6.54 3.41
N GLU A 190 -5.41 7.56 2.57
CA GLU A 190 -5.60 7.41 1.12
C GLU A 190 -4.54 6.49 0.48
N ASN A 191 -3.29 6.63 0.90
CA ASN A 191 -2.19 5.91 0.27
C ASN A 191 -2.01 4.47 0.78
N TYR A 192 -2.47 4.18 2.00
CA TYR A 192 -2.26 2.87 2.62
C TYR A 192 -3.55 2.22 3.12
N VAL A 193 -4.25 2.81 4.07
CA VAL A 193 -5.39 2.16 4.75
C VAL A 193 -6.52 1.87 3.76
N GLN A 194 -6.93 2.86 2.97
CA GLN A 194 -7.98 2.70 1.96
C GLN A 194 -7.52 1.94 0.71
N SER A 195 -6.22 1.81 0.49
CA SER A 195 -5.64 1.11 -0.66
C SER A 195 -5.41 -0.39 -0.44
N SER A 196 -6.01 -1.00 0.57
CA SER A 196 -5.80 -2.39 0.99
C SER A 196 -4.39 -2.69 1.51
N LYS A 197 -3.60 -1.69 1.85
CA LYS A 197 -2.28 -1.80 2.49
C LYS A 197 -2.35 -1.37 3.96
N ASN A 198 -3.35 -1.83 4.65
CA ASN A 198 -3.73 -1.40 6.00
C ASN A 198 -3.04 -2.18 7.13
N THR A 199 -1.92 -2.82 6.83
CA THR A 199 -1.00 -3.41 7.81
C THR A 199 0.44 -3.20 7.32
N LEU A 200 1.44 -3.35 8.17
CA LEU A 200 2.85 -3.29 7.76
C LEU A 200 3.16 -4.39 6.74
N TYR A 201 2.61 -5.58 6.94
CA TYR A 201 2.77 -6.70 6.02
C TYR A 201 2.21 -6.39 4.63
N PHE A 202 0.98 -5.88 4.53
CA PHE A 202 0.37 -5.53 3.24
C PHE A 202 1.03 -4.32 2.57
N LYS A 203 1.54 -3.36 3.36
CA LYS A 203 2.38 -2.26 2.85
C LYS A 203 3.65 -2.80 2.19
N LYS A 204 4.25 -3.83 2.80
CA LYS A 204 5.48 -4.44 2.30
C LYS A 204 5.25 -5.31 1.07
N TRP A 205 4.30 -6.23 1.11
CA TRP A 205 4.18 -7.27 0.11
C TRP A 205 3.11 -7.03 -0.96
N ASN A 206 2.14 -6.15 -0.68
CA ASN A 206 1.04 -5.78 -1.58
C ASN A 206 0.28 -6.99 -2.17
N VAL A 207 0.11 -8.03 -1.37
CA VAL A 207 -0.48 -9.30 -1.83
C VAL A 207 -1.99 -9.27 -2.00
N MET A 208 -2.68 -8.29 -1.41
CA MET A 208 -4.14 -8.13 -1.51
C MET A 208 -4.62 -7.76 -2.92
N ASN A 209 -3.74 -7.23 -3.77
CA ASN A 209 -4.07 -6.80 -5.13
C ASN A 209 -3.80 -7.89 -6.19
N GLY A 210 -3.58 -9.12 -5.75
CA GLY A 210 -3.32 -10.27 -6.61
C GLY A 210 -1.85 -10.40 -7.02
N ILE A 211 -1.50 -11.56 -7.55
CA ILE A 211 -0.12 -11.96 -7.84
C ILE A 211 0.59 -11.02 -8.83
N SER A 212 -0.14 -10.44 -9.77
CA SER A 212 0.42 -9.51 -10.77
C SER A 212 0.87 -8.17 -10.18
N GLN A 213 0.51 -7.89 -8.93
CA GLN A 213 0.86 -6.64 -8.24
C GLN A 213 1.67 -6.89 -6.98
N VAL A 214 2.05 -8.13 -6.70
CA VAL A 214 2.94 -8.45 -5.58
C VAL A 214 4.20 -7.60 -5.67
N ALA A 215 4.56 -7.00 -4.56
CA ALA A 215 5.70 -6.10 -4.43
C ALA A 215 5.66 -4.81 -5.26
N GLN A 216 4.59 -4.51 -6.00
CA GLN A 216 4.43 -3.21 -6.67
C GLN A 216 4.00 -2.13 -5.68
N GLY A 217 4.65 -0.96 -5.76
CA GLY A 217 4.37 0.15 -4.85
C GLY A 217 4.65 -0.22 -3.39
N GLN A 218 5.70 -0.99 -3.16
CA GLN A 218 6.17 -1.31 -1.81
C GLN A 218 6.54 -0.04 -1.06
N TYR A 219 6.18 0.01 0.21
CA TYR A 219 6.60 1.09 1.09
C TYR A 219 8.12 1.13 1.27
N MET A 220 8.76 -0.05 1.33
CA MET A 220 10.20 -0.17 1.50
C MET A 220 10.77 -1.37 0.74
N THR A 221 12.05 -1.29 0.36
CA THR A 221 12.74 -2.36 -0.37
C THR A 221 13.37 -3.41 0.54
N ASN A 222 13.70 -3.05 1.80
CA ASN A 222 14.25 -3.99 2.78
C ASN A 222 13.27 -5.14 3.04
N VAL A 223 13.73 -6.38 2.87
CA VAL A 223 12.90 -7.58 3.10
C VAL A 223 12.43 -7.70 4.55
N GLN A 224 13.24 -7.25 5.52
CA GLN A 224 12.95 -7.24 6.95
C GLN A 224 12.07 -6.07 7.40
N GLY A 225 11.72 -5.16 6.48
CA GLY A 225 11.12 -3.88 6.85
C GLY A 225 9.84 -3.99 7.66
N ALA A 226 8.93 -4.91 7.28
CA ALA A 226 7.67 -5.08 8.00
C ALA A 226 7.89 -5.61 9.44
N GLU A 227 8.84 -6.53 9.63
CA GLU A 227 9.19 -7.05 10.95
C GLU A 227 9.87 -5.98 11.82
N SER A 228 10.80 -5.21 11.24
CA SER A 228 11.50 -4.14 11.96
C SER A 228 10.54 -3.04 12.42
N GLU A 229 9.60 -2.64 11.57
CA GLU A 229 8.53 -1.69 11.95
C GLU A 229 7.55 -2.31 12.94
N ALA A 230 7.27 -3.61 12.86
CA ALA A 230 6.43 -4.31 13.83
C ALA A 230 7.02 -4.27 15.24
N ALA A 231 8.34 -4.44 15.37
CA ALA A 231 9.03 -4.31 16.65
C ALA A 231 8.92 -2.88 17.22
N ALA A 232 9.08 -1.86 16.38
CA ALA A 232 8.89 -0.47 16.80
C ALA A 232 7.44 -0.19 17.20
N LEU A 233 6.47 -0.68 16.41
CA LEU A 233 5.04 -0.54 16.70
C LEU A 233 4.66 -1.26 18.01
N ARG A 234 5.11 -2.49 18.21
CA ARG A 234 4.91 -3.25 19.46
C ARG A 234 5.47 -2.49 20.68
N ASN A 235 6.63 -1.87 20.54
CA ASN A 235 7.20 -1.06 21.60
C ASN A 235 6.35 0.18 21.91
N GLY A 236 5.78 0.82 20.89
CA GLY A 236 4.80 1.89 21.05
C GLY A 236 3.53 1.42 21.80
N TYR A 237 3.14 0.17 21.65
CA TYR A 237 1.99 -0.43 22.35
C TYR A 237 2.34 -1.04 23.70
N ALA A 238 3.58 -0.97 24.18
CA ALA A 238 4.02 -1.71 25.37
C ALA A 238 3.18 -1.47 26.63
N SER A 239 2.63 -0.27 26.80
CA SER A 239 1.78 0.13 27.92
C SER A 239 0.29 -0.21 27.76
N VAL A 240 -0.12 -0.73 26.59
CA VAL A 240 -1.52 -1.00 26.24
C VAL A 240 -1.71 -2.38 25.60
N LEU A 241 -0.81 -3.33 25.89
CA LEU A 241 -0.85 -4.68 25.32
C LEU A 241 -2.06 -5.51 25.81
N ASP A 242 -2.72 -5.09 26.87
CA ASP A 242 -3.94 -5.67 27.41
C ASP A 242 -5.22 -5.14 26.74
N THR A 243 -5.11 -4.19 25.82
CA THR A 243 -6.26 -3.71 25.05
C THR A 243 -6.58 -4.65 23.88
N SER A 244 -7.84 -4.64 23.46
CA SER A 244 -8.24 -5.39 22.26
C SER A 244 -7.55 -4.86 21.02
N MET A 245 -7.06 -5.77 20.16
CA MET A 245 -6.39 -5.46 18.91
C MET A 245 -6.91 -6.37 17.80
N THR A 246 -7.02 -5.82 16.59
CA THR A 246 -7.42 -6.58 15.39
C THR A 246 -6.22 -6.81 14.50
N PHE A 247 -5.95 -8.08 14.17
CA PHE A 247 -4.87 -8.48 13.27
C PHE A 247 -5.44 -9.07 11.98
N LEU A 248 -4.92 -8.65 10.84
CA LEU A 248 -5.27 -9.14 9.51
C LEU A 248 -4.13 -10.03 8.99
N ILE A 249 -4.25 -11.33 9.21
CA ILE A 249 -3.25 -12.30 8.83
C ILE A 249 -3.62 -12.88 7.46
N PRO A 250 -2.75 -12.77 6.43
CA PRO A 250 -3.02 -13.35 5.13
C PRO A 250 -2.98 -14.88 5.20
N VAL A 251 -3.95 -15.50 4.56
CA VAL A 251 -3.95 -16.95 4.32
C VAL A 251 -3.74 -17.17 2.82
N TYR A 252 -2.67 -17.86 2.49
CA TYR A 252 -2.34 -18.20 1.11
C TYR A 252 -2.87 -19.57 0.75
N ASP A 253 -3.43 -19.69 -0.45
CA ASP A 253 -3.73 -21.00 -1.04
C ASP A 253 -2.40 -21.72 -1.34
N ASN A 254 -2.37 -23.03 -1.11
CA ASN A 254 -1.22 -23.90 -1.43
C ASN A 254 0.09 -23.54 -0.69
N LEU A 255 0.03 -23.03 0.53
CA LEU A 255 1.22 -22.96 1.37
C LEU A 255 1.80 -24.37 1.64
N PRO A 256 3.13 -24.56 1.60
CA PRO A 256 3.75 -25.77 2.08
C PRO A 256 3.33 -26.13 3.51
N SER A 257 3.29 -27.40 3.87
CA SER A 257 2.88 -27.84 5.22
C SER A 257 3.76 -27.27 6.33
N LYS A 258 5.04 -27.04 6.04
CA LYS A 258 5.99 -26.37 6.95
C LYS A 258 6.17 -24.92 6.55
N ALA A 259 6.33 -24.06 7.55
CA ALA A 259 6.73 -22.67 7.32
C ALA A 259 8.11 -22.60 6.65
N ALA A 260 8.33 -21.58 5.82
CA ALA A 260 9.60 -21.36 5.16
C ALA A 260 10.71 -21.17 6.21
N ALA A 261 11.76 -21.95 6.14
CA ALA A 261 12.90 -21.84 7.06
C ALA A 261 13.72 -20.59 6.76
N LEU A 262 14.38 -20.04 7.80
CA LEU A 262 15.39 -19.01 7.62
C LEU A 262 16.59 -19.65 6.89
N PRO A 263 17.05 -19.12 5.74
CA PRO A 263 18.21 -19.66 5.04
C PRO A 263 19.47 -19.66 5.90
N ALA A 264 20.14 -20.80 6.03
CA ALA A 264 21.41 -20.93 6.72
C ALA A 264 22.59 -20.74 5.76
N ASP A 265 23.76 -20.32 6.25
CA ASP A 265 24.98 -20.26 5.45
C ASP A 265 25.38 -21.69 5.09
N GLY A 266 25.51 -21.97 3.79
CA GLY A 266 25.71 -23.30 3.22
C GLY A 266 24.51 -23.85 2.43
N ASP A 267 23.35 -23.25 2.56
CA ASP A 267 22.21 -23.48 1.67
C ASP A 267 22.42 -22.66 0.37
N ASP A 268 23.47 -23.02 -0.40
CA ASP A 268 23.65 -22.45 -1.73
C ASP A 268 22.54 -22.97 -2.64
N GLU A 269 21.45 -22.21 -2.75
CA GLU A 269 20.55 -22.35 -3.89
C GLU A 269 21.34 -21.99 -5.15
N ILE A 270 21.95 -22.99 -5.77
CA ILE A 270 22.31 -22.91 -7.18
C ILE A 270 20.99 -22.77 -7.92
N VAL A 271 20.58 -21.52 -8.18
CA VAL A 271 19.46 -21.26 -9.08
C VAL A 271 20.00 -21.47 -10.49
N GLU A 272 20.08 -22.72 -10.94
CA GLU A 272 19.80 -22.99 -12.35
C GLU A 272 18.44 -22.38 -12.62
N ALA A 273 18.32 -21.63 -13.70
CA ALA A 273 17.05 -21.16 -14.22
C ALA A 273 16.25 -22.37 -14.71
N THR A 274 15.82 -23.20 -13.77
CA THR A 274 14.80 -24.20 -13.99
C THR A 274 13.47 -23.50 -13.86
N GLU A 275 12.61 -23.68 -14.85
CA GLU A 275 11.17 -23.51 -14.69
C GLU A 275 10.75 -23.96 -13.28
N PRO A 276 9.77 -23.30 -12.64
CA PRO A 276 9.39 -23.60 -11.27
C PRO A 276 9.21 -25.12 -11.13
N GLU A 277 10.07 -25.76 -10.32
CA GLU A 277 9.95 -27.17 -10.04
C GLU A 277 8.53 -27.45 -9.56
N LYS A 278 7.87 -28.26 -10.35
CA LYS A 278 6.62 -28.89 -10.00
C LYS A 278 6.84 -29.62 -8.67
N PRO A 279 6.11 -29.31 -7.60
CA PRO A 279 6.27 -30.06 -6.36
C PRO A 279 6.06 -31.54 -6.67
N ASP A 280 6.98 -32.37 -6.18
CA ASP A 280 6.83 -33.84 -6.18
C ASP A 280 5.57 -34.19 -5.37
N THR A 281 4.47 -34.24 -6.06
CA THR A 281 3.27 -34.94 -5.62
C THR A 281 3.02 -36.09 -6.57
N PRO A 282 2.77 -37.29 -6.06
CA PRO A 282 2.43 -38.39 -6.92
C PRO A 282 1.17 -38.09 -7.71
N ASP A 283 1.24 -38.31 -9.00
CA ASP A 283 0.19 -38.30 -10.02
C ASP A 283 -1.22 -37.85 -9.55
N LYS A 284 -1.54 -36.60 -9.80
CA LYS A 284 -2.94 -36.15 -9.96
C LYS A 284 -3.09 -35.45 -11.30
N PRO A 285 -3.43 -36.19 -12.37
CA PRO A 285 -3.83 -35.62 -13.66
C PRO A 285 -5.07 -34.72 -13.57
N ASP A 286 -5.83 -34.83 -12.48
CA ASP A 286 -7.15 -34.20 -12.33
C ASP A 286 -7.14 -32.71 -11.96
N GLU A 287 -6.10 -32.19 -11.31
CA GLU A 287 -6.13 -30.83 -10.77
C GLU A 287 -5.82 -29.76 -11.84
N GLU A 288 -4.88 -30.03 -12.73
CA GLU A 288 -4.59 -29.12 -13.84
C GLU A 288 -5.73 -29.11 -14.86
N ALA A 289 -6.33 -30.26 -15.13
CA ALA A 289 -7.54 -30.38 -15.95
C ALA A 289 -8.74 -29.65 -15.30
N ALA A 290 -8.91 -29.74 -13.98
CA ALA A 290 -9.93 -29.03 -13.21
C ALA A 290 -9.70 -27.50 -13.23
N ASN A 291 -8.47 -27.04 -13.09
CA ASN A 291 -8.11 -25.63 -13.18
C ASN A 291 -8.31 -25.08 -14.59
N GLN A 292 -7.92 -25.81 -15.61
CA GLN A 292 -8.17 -25.47 -17.02
C GLN A 292 -9.68 -25.41 -17.32
N ALA A 293 -10.46 -26.37 -16.84
CA ALA A 293 -11.91 -26.39 -16.99
C ALA A 293 -12.56 -25.19 -16.28
N LYS A 294 -12.06 -24.84 -15.07
CA LYS A 294 -12.51 -23.67 -14.31
C LYS A 294 -12.19 -22.36 -15.05
N ILE A 295 -10.97 -22.21 -15.55
CA ILE A 295 -10.56 -21.05 -16.36
C ILE A 295 -11.44 -20.92 -17.60
N GLN A 296 -11.65 -22.01 -18.32
CA GLN A 296 -12.48 -22.02 -19.53
C GLN A 296 -13.93 -21.63 -19.22
N LYS A 297 -14.51 -22.22 -18.16
CA LYS A 297 -15.87 -21.88 -17.71
C LYS A 297 -16.02 -20.38 -17.42
N TYR A 298 -15.06 -19.79 -16.68
CA TYR A 298 -15.10 -18.35 -16.38
C TYR A 298 -14.84 -17.50 -17.62
N LYS A 299 -13.96 -17.93 -18.52
CA LYS A 299 -13.69 -17.25 -19.79
C LYS A 299 -14.97 -17.18 -20.64
N ASP A 300 -15.69 -18.29 -20.77
CA ASP A 300 -16.93 -18.38 -21.55
C ASP A 300 -18.05 -17.56 -20.90
N GLY A 301 -18.13 -17.58 -19.56
CA GLY A 301 -19.09 -16.78 -18.81
C GLY A 301 -18.81 -15.29 -18.89
N LEU A 302 -17.56 -14.87 -18.72
CA LEU A 302 -17.16 -13.47 -18.81
C LEU A 302 -17.28 -12.94 -20.24
N ALA A 303 -17.06 -13.76 -21.27
CA ALA A 303 -17.26 -13.38 -22.66
C ALA A 303 -18.72 -13.00 -22.97
N LYS A 304 -19.68 -13.53 -22.20
CA LYS A 304 -21.12 -13.23 -22.30
C LYS A 304 -21.59 -12.20 -21.26
N THR A 305 -20.69 -11.70 -20.40
CA THR A 305 -21.01 -10.76 -19.33
C THR A 305 -20.63 -9.35 -19.78
N GLU A 306 -21.60 -8.46 -19.85
CA GLU A 306 -21.37 -7.06 -20.21
C GLU A 306 -21.42 -6.16 -18.98
N VAL A 307 -20.72 -5.03 -19.04
CA VAL A 307 -20.93 -3.91 -18.12
C VAL A 307 -22.30 -3.31 -18.45
N ILE A 308 -23.24 -3.43 -17.52
CA ILE A 308 -24.64 -3.11 -17.76
C ILE A 308 -24.92 -1.64 -17.47
N ASN A 309 -25.74 -1.00 -18.31
CA ASN A 309 -26.23 0.37 -18.14
C ASN A 309 -25.13 1.41 -17.96
N LEU A 310 -24.08 1.34 -18.78
CA LEU A 310 -23.05 2.36 -18.81
C LEU A 310 -23.65 3.71 -19.23
N LYS A 311 -23.56 4.71 -18.33
CA LYS A 311 -24.00 6.09 -18.55
C LYS A 311 -22.83 7.04 -18.41
N ALA A 312 -22.91 8.18 -19.09
CA ALA A 312 -21.93 9.25 -18.98
C ALA A 312 -22.64 10.61 -18.79
N GLU A 313 -22.23 11.34 -17.77
CA GLU A 313 -22.67 12.70 -17.48
C GLU A 313 -21.51 13.64 -17.71
N ALA A 314 -21.71 14.66 -18.55
CA ALA A 314 -20.67 15.62 -18.92
C ALA A 314 -20.78 16.92 -18.14
N GLY A 315 -19.64 17.43 -17.66
CA GLY A 315 -19.42 18.83 -17.31
C GLY A 315 -18.44 19.48 -18.30
N ARG A 316 -17.98 20.68 -18.00
CA ARG A 316 -17.05 21.44 -18.87
C ARG A 316 -15.72 20.68 -19.06
N GLU A 317 -15.06 20.28 -17.98
CA GLU A 317 -13.81 19.52 -17.95
C GLU A 317 -13.93 18.26 -17.08
N LYS A 318 -15.12 17.69 -17.03
CA LYS A 318 -15.45 16.56 -16.19
C LYS A 318 -16.40 15.60 -16.91
N VAL A 319 -16.15 14.31 -16.79
CA VAL A 319 -17.07 13.25 -17.20
C VAL A 319 -17.22 12.25 -16.06
N LYS A 320 -18.45 12.05 -15.62
CA LYS A 320 -18.81 10.99 -14.67
C LYS A 320 -19.38 9.80 -15.44
N LEU A 321 -18.76 8.66 -15.28
CA LEU A 321 -19.25 7.37 -15.78
C LEU A 321 -19.93 6.61 -14.63
N THR A 322 -21.05 5.99 -14.90
CA THR A 322 -21.73 5.08 -13.96
C THR A 322 -22.20 3.83 -14.71
N TRP A 323 -22.19 2.68 -14.03
CA TRP A 323 -22.65 1.41 -14.60
C TRP A 323 -23.25 0.52 -13.52
N LYS A 324 -23.82 -0.63 -13.88
CA LYS A 324 -24.25 -1.64 -12.92
C LYS A 324 -23.22 -2.77 -12.83
N LYS A 325 -23.19 -3.44 -11.69
CA LYS A 325 -22.37 -4.64 -11.46
C LYS A 325 -22.71 -5.72 -12.48
N SER A 326 -21.70 -6.51 -12.82
CA SER A 326 -21.88 -7.76 -13.54
C SER A 326 -22.81 -8.71 -12.80
N ALA A 327 -23.48 -9.61 -13.52
CA ALA A 327 -24.38 -10.60 -12.94
C ALA A 327 -23.65 -11.48 -11.91
N SER A 328 -24.38 -11.91 -10.87
CA SER A 328 -23.87 -12.88 -9.89
C SER A 328 -23.47 -14.19 -10.59
N GLY A 329 -22.36 -14.78 -10.22
CA GLY A 329 -21.81 -16.00 -10.84
C GLY A 329 -20.65 -15.75 -11.79
N TYR A 330 -20.63 -14.62 -12.47
CA TYR A 330 -19.48 -14.13 -13.25
C TYR A 330 -19.05 -12.75 -12.77
N ALA A 331 -19.08 -12.54 -11.46
CA ALA A 331 -18.64 -11.31 -10.83
C ALA A 331 -17.19 -11.00 -11.21
N VAL A 332 -16.87 -9.73 -11.36
CA VAL A 332 -15.51 -9.25 -11.65
C VAL A 332 -14.84 -8.74 -10.37
N ASP A 333 -13.52 -8.76 -10.37
CA ASP A 333 -12.72 -8.26 -9.25
C ASP A 333 -12.53 -6.75 -9.35
N THR A 334 -12.37 -6.24 -10.57
CA THR A 334 -12.14 -4.81 -10.85
C THR A 334 -12.75 -4.40 -12.18
N TYR A 335 -12.77 -3.07 -12.44
CA TYR A 335 -13.13 -2.52 -13.75
C TYR A 335 -11.98 -1.73 -14.34
N GLN A 336 -11.77 -1.81 -15.63
CA GLN A 336 -10.83 -0.99 -16.40
C GLN A 336 -11.59 -0.01 -17.29
N ILE A 337 -11.18 1.26 -17.23
CA ILE A 337 -11.73 2.36 -18.02
C ILE A 337 -10.67 2.86 -18.99
N TRP A 338 -11.06 3.00 -20.24
CA TRP A 338 -10.24 3.47 -21.34
C TRP A 338 -10.90 4.66 -22.01
N ARG A 339 -10.12 5.60 -22.54
CA ARG A 339 -10.62 6.81 -23.21
C ARG A 339 -9.87 7.04 -24.53
N SER A 340 -10.60 7.59 -25.50
CA SER A 340 -10.06 8.09 -26.77
C SER A 340 -10.84 9.32 -27.24
N VAL A 341 -10.23 10.14 -28.05
CA VAL A 341 -10.90 11.18 -28.88
C VAL A 341 -11.37 10.61 -30.21
N LYS A 342 -11.00 9.39 -30.55
CA LYS A 342 -11.40 8.68 -31.79
C LYS A 342 -12.35 7.51 -31.47
N LYS A 343 -13.35 7.28 -32.33
CA LYS A 343 -14.38 6.24 -32.14
C LYS A 343 -13.79 4.83 -32.07
N SER A 344 -12.82 4.52 -32.90
CA SER A 344 -12.36 3.15 -33.15
C SER A 344 -10.94 2.86 -32.72
N SER A 345 -10.09 3.91 -32.46
CA SER A 345 -8.66 3.76 -32.22
C SER A 345 -8.14 4.71 -31.13
N GLY A 346 -6.88 4.60 -30.75
CA GLY A 346 -6.20 5.54 -29.85
C GLY A 346 -6.72 5.48 -28.40
N TYR A 347 -7.28 4.36 -27.97
CA TYR A 347 -7.73 4.20 -26.57
C TYR A 347 -6.57 3.98 -25.64
N ALA A 348 -6.41 4.86 -24.65
CA ALA A 348 -5.51 4.68 -23.52
C ALA A 348 -6.31 4.25 -22.27
N LYS A 349 -5.73 3.35 -21.48
CA LYS A 349 -6.29 3.00 -20.16
C LYS A 349 -6.03 4.17 -19.21
N ILE A 350 -7.09 4.72 -18.64
CA ILE A 350 -7.03 5.88 -17.74
C ILE A 350 -7.33 5.53 -16.29
N PHE A 351 -7.95 4.38 -16.02
CA PHE A 351 -8.28 3.97 -14.66
C PHE A 351 -8.47 2.45 -14.55
N THR A 352 -8.12 1.91 -13.38
CA THR A 352 -8.52 0.57 -12.92
C THR A 352 -9.10 0.71 -11.51
N SER A 353 -10.32 0.25 -11.30
CA SER A 353 -10.94 0.31 -9.97
C SER A 353 -10.28 -0.69 -9.03
N SER A 354 -10.13 -0.32 -7.76
CA SER A 354 -9.67 -1.22 -6.70
C SER A 354 -10.81 -1.98 -6.01
N ASN A 355 -12.07 -1.60 -6.26
CA ASN A 355 -13.24 -2.17 -5.61
C ASN A 355 -14.34 -2.48 -6.64
N PRO A 356 -14.77 -3.75 -6.81
CA PRO A 356 -15.82 -4.13 -7.72
C PRO A 356 -17.22 -3.61 -7.33
N LYS A 357 -17.37 -3.12 -6.09
CA LYS A 357 -18.60 -2.49 -5.62
C LYS A 357 -18.74 -1.05 -6.13
N SER A 358 -17.63 -0.39 -6.46
CA SER A 358 -17.61 0.98 -7.00
C SER A 358 -17.93 0.94 -8.51
N CYS A 359 -19.18 1.16 -8.87
CA CYS A 359 -19.65 1.17 -10.25
C CYS A 359 -19.70 2.59 -10.81
N TYR A 360 -18.72 3.42 -10.53
CA TYR A 360 -18.57 4.77 -11.07
C TYR A 360 -17.11 5.17 -11.21
N TYR A 361 -16.85 6.14 -12.07
CA TYR A 361 -15.57 6.81 -12.23
C TYR A 361 -15.77 8.25 -12.64
N ILE A 362 -15.00 9.18 -12.07
CA ILE A 362 -15.02 10.58 -12.43
C ILE A 362 -13.70 10.95 -13.07
N ASN A 363 -13.75 11.24 -14.38
CA ASN A 363 -12.60 11.72 -15.12
C ASN A 363 -12.55 13.25 -15.04
N THR A 364 -11.47 13.80 -14.49
CA THR A 364 -11.22 15.24 -14.37
C THR A 364 -9.88 15.66 -14.98
N LYS A 365 -9.13 14.71 -15.57
CA LYS A 365 -7.80 14.99 -16.15
C LYS A 365 -7.79 14.80 -17.66
N GLY A 366 -7.13 15.73 -18.37
CA GLY A 366 -6.92 15.65 -19.81
C GLY A 366 -8.24 15.70 -20.60
N LEU A 367 -9.19 16.48 -20.15
CA LEU A 367 -10.43 16.81 -20.83
C LEU A 367 -10.38 18.27 -21.28
N SER A 368 -10.91 18.54 -22.47
CA SER A 368 -11.10 19.89 -23.01
C SER A 368 -12.58 20.18 -23.14
N PRO A 369 -13.03 21.43 -22.95
CA PRO A 369 -14.39 21.84 -23.19
C PRO A 369 -14.83 21.55 -24.64
N ASN A 370 -16.14 21.36 -24.84
CA ASN A 370 -16.74 21.19 -26.17
C ASN A 370 -16.20 20.01 -27.00
N THR A 371 -15.51 19.06 -26.36
CA THR A 371 -14.76 17.98 -27.01
C THR A 371 -15.47 16.64 -26.84
N THR A 372 -15.54 15.87 -27.93
CA THR A 372 -16.13 14.51 -27.91
C THR A 372 -15.09 13.49 -27.47
N TYR A 373 -15.45 12.70 -26.47
CA TYR A 373 -14.69 11.57 -25.97
C TYR A 373 -15.47 10.26 -26.13
N TRP A 374 -14.72 9.20 -26.36
CA TRP A 374 -15.20 7.85 -26.38
C TRP A 374 -14.60 7.10 -25.20
N TYR A 375 -15.46 6.52 -24.37
CA TYR A 375 -15.05 5.67 -23.26
C TYR A 375 -15.41 4.23 -23.55
N LYS A 376 -14.62 3.31 -23.00
CA LYS A 376 -14.98 1.90 -22.94
C LYS A 376 -14.61 1.35 -21.57
N VAL A 377 -15.50 0.53 -21.02
CA VAL A 377 -15.37 -0.09 -19.69
C VAL A 377 -15.47 -1.60 -19.86
N ARG A 378 -14.62 -2.33 -19.16
CA ARG A 378 -14.69 -3.79 -19.03
C ARG A 378 -14.45 -4.22 -17.62
N GLY A 379 -15.02 -5.36 -17.23
CA GLY A 379 -14.69 -6.06 -16.00
C GLY A 379 -13.44 -6.92 -16.18
N VAL A 380 -12.73 -7.14 -15.07
CA VAL A 380 -11.54 -7.98 -14.98
C VAL A 380 -11.72 -8.97 -13.85
N ARG A 381 -11.34 -10.24 -14.05
CA ARG A 381 -11.34 -11.27 -13.03
C ARG A 381 -10.11 -12.15 -13.16
N THR A 382 -9.52 -12.49 -12.02
CA THR A 382 -8.43 -13.46 -11.94
C THR A 382 -8.98 -14.82 -11.49
N VAL A 383 -8.68 -15.88 -12.23
CA VAL A 383 -9.12 -17.25 -11.96
C VAL A 383 -7.92 -18.17 -12.12
N CYS A 384 -7.56 -18.89 -11.07
CA CYS A 384 -6.40 -19.79 -11.07
C CYS A 384 -5.14 -19.10 -11.65
N GLY A 385 -4.83 -17.89 -11.17
CA GLY A 385 -3.68 -17.08 -11.63
C GLY A 385 -3.81 -16.44 -13.02
N LYS A 386 -4.89 -16.72 -13.80
CA LYS A 386 -5.07 -16.18 -15.14
C LYS A 386 -6.06 -15.02 -15.15
N THR A 387 -5.65 -13.89 -15.74
CA THR A 387 -6.51 -12.71 -15.89
C THR A 387 -7.47 -12.87 -17.06
N LEU A 388 -8.76 -12.75 -16.80
CA LEU A 388 -9.85 -12.86 -17.73
C LEU A 388 -10.61 -11.53 -17.81
N TYR A 389 -11.29 -11.28 -18.93
CA TYR A 389 -11.94 -10.01 -19.22
C TYR A 389 -13.35 -10.20 -19.73
N THR A 390 -14.25 -9.28 -19.38
CA THR A 390 -15.52 -9.12 -20.10
C THR A 390 -15.29 -8.38 -21.43
N PRO A 391 -16.21 -8.45 -22.37
CA PRO A 391 -16.25 -7.51 -23.50
C PRO A 391 -16.25 -6.05 -23.04
N PHE A 392 -15.80 -5.16 -23.90
CA PHE A 392 -15.90 -3.73 -23.65
C PHE A 392 -17.30 -3.20 -23.96
N THR A 393 -17.93 -2.55 -22.99
CA THR A 393 -19.08 -1.68 -23.22
C THR A 393 -18.59 -0.26 -23.52
N LYS A 394 -19.13 0.38 -24.57
CA LYS A 394 -18.66 1.68 -25.08
C LYS A 394 -19.74 2.75 -24.91
N ILE A 395 -19.28 3.98 -24.66
CA ILE A 395 -20.14 5.16 -24.60
C ILE A 395 -19.44 6.38 -25.20
N LYS A 396 -20.22 7.25 -25.85
CA LYS A 396 -19.79 8.54 -26.36
C LYS A 396 -20.32 9.64 -25.47
N VAL A 397 -19.52 10.65 -25.20
CA VAL A 397 -19.94 11.83 -24.47
C VAL A 397 -19.19 13.06 -24.99
N LYS A 398 -19.89 14.22 -25.03
CA LYS A 398 -19.28 15.51 -25.37
C LYS A 398 -19.25 16.35 -24.10
N THR A 399 -18.08 16.89 -23.75
CA THR A 399 -17.93 17.84 -22.65
C THR A 399 -18.69 19.13 -22.91
N GLN A 400 -19.12 19.80 -21.86
CA GLN A 400 -19.78 21.09 -21.97
C GLN A 400 -18.79 22.18 -22.39
N GLY A 401 -19.33 23.26 -22.98
CA GLY A 401 -18.56 24.43 -23.40
C GLY A 401 -18.11 25.33 -22.23
#